data_8990a40255f97fcaed13f8bc6f6ead38
#
_entry.id   8990a40255f97fcaed13f8bc6f6ead38
#
_cell.length_a   1.000
_cell.length_b   1.000
_cell.length_c   1.000
_cell.angle_alpha   90.00
_cell.angle_beta   90.00
_cell.angle_gamma   90.00
#
_symmetry.space_group_name_H-M   'P 1'
#
loop_
_entity.id
_entity.type
_entity.pdbx_description
1 polymer ?
#
loop_
_entity_poly.entity_id
_entity_poly.type
_entity_poly.pdbx_seq_one_letter_code
_entity_poly.pdbx_strand_id
1 'polypeptide(L)'
;MKLFDHLAARPMSIEELMVSTKLYPAAVRAWCSAAQAYRLIIAKNGKLQLKKQMRRILIDKTSPDYLGGQFSYLALRSQEYGAFEELFKSGKTRKTMSTLNAVEQATDWDHYAFLAATRGHKKLHQMLSKGCRLLDVGCGTGGMLAKIHKAYPKSRLVGIDPSAKAVAIARQIAGSKPITLKKGSSESMKFANEFEIVFLGESLYAIKDKERAVSNCWRALKNDGTIVIVEGLLPESKFDDAANRLIMGMQLDFALQGQMFMSKKDIILLLKSRFSKAHFEELGGDVYLVTATKKR
;
A
#
# COMPACT_ATOMS: atom_id res chain seq x y z
N MET A 1 0.92 9.84 -17.96
CA MET A 1 0.83 11.27 -18.34
C MET A 1 0.90 12.08 -17.05
N LYS A 2 1.90 12.90 -16.81
CA LYS A 2 2.13 13.58 -15.52
C LYS A 2 1.65 15.04 -15.53
N LEU A 3 0.46 15.32 -16.07
CA LEU A 3 -0.06 16.68 -16.23
C LEU A 3 -0.19 17.44 -14.90
N PHE A 4 -0.70 16.78 -13.84
CA PHE A 4 -0.76 17.39 -12.51
C PHE A 4 0.64 17.66 -11.93
N ASP A 5 1.62 16.78 -12.17
CA ASP A 5 3.01 16.96 -11.69
C ASP A 5 3.64 18.21 -12.29
N HIS A 6 3.43 18.46 -13.60
CA HIS A 6 3.92 19.68 -14.27
C HIS A 6 3.30 20.95 -13.63
N LEU A 7 1.99 20.96 -13.42
CA LEU A 7 1.28 22.09 -12.80
C LEU A 7 1.54 22.21 -11.28
N ALA A 8 1.97 21.15 -10.62
CA ALA A 8 2.43 21.19 -9.24
C ALA A 8 3.83 21.78 -9.11
N ALA A 9 4.69 21.61 -10.12
CA ALA A 9 6.03 22.15 -10.14
C ALA A 9 6.03 23.68 -10.31
N ARG A 10 5.23 24.21 -11.25
CA ARG A 10 5.05 25.64 -11.46
C ARG A 10 3.77 25.96 -12.23
N PRO A 11 3.22 27.20 -12.14
CA PRO A 11 2.15 27.67 -13.02
C PRO A 11 2.61 27.69 -14.48
N MET A 12 1.77 27.23 -15.40
CA MET A 12 2.06 27.13 -16.84
C MET A 12 0.87 27.62 -17.69
N SER A 13 1.13 28.23 -18.85
CA SER A 13 0.10 28.38 -19.87
C SER A 13 -0.22 27.02 -20.49
N ILE A 14 -1.34 26.93 -21.25
CA ILE A 14 -1.68 25.69 -21.96
C ILE A 14 -0.58 25.33 -22.97
N GLU A 15 -0.01 26.32 -23.64
CA GLU A 15 1.07 26.18 -24.61
C GLU A 15 2.35 25.65 -23.94
N GLU A 16 2.75 26.25 -22.80
CA GLU A 16 3.88 25.76 -21.99
C GLU A 16 3.68 24.31 -21.55
N LEU A 17 2.45 23.93 -21.14
CA LEU A 17 2.13 22.57 -20.73
C LEU A 17 2.19 21.59 -21.91
N MET A 18 1.70 21.96 -23.08
CA MET A 18 1.81 21.16 -24.31
C MET A 18 3.27 20.90 -24.67
N VAL A 19 4.10 21.93 -24.67
CA VAL A 19 5.54 21.81 -24.97
C VAL A 19 6.24 20.91 -23.95
N SER A 20 5.99 21.11 -22.66
CA SER A 20 6.67 20.36 -21.59
C SER A 20 6.28 18.90 -21.53
N THR A 21 5.06 18.57 -21.94
CA THR A 21 4.55 17.18 -21.90
C THR A 21 4.73 16.42 -23.20
N LYS A 22 4.91 17.14 -24.31
CA LYS A 22 4.95 16.58 -25.68
C LYS A 22 3.70 15.75 -26.03
N LEU A 23 2.57 16.05 -25.41
CA LEU A 23 1.29 15.36 -25.65
C LEU A 23 0.53 16.03 -26.79
N TYR A 24 -0.46 15.30 -27.35
CA TYR A 24 -1.32 15.79 -28.43
C TYR A 24 -2.08 17.07 -28.01
N PRO A 25 -1.92 18.19 -28.72
CA PRO A 25 -2.39 19.51 -28.27
C PRO A 25 -3.89 19.57 -27.98
N ALA A 26 -4.73 18.96 -28.82
CA ALA A 26 -6.19 18.97 -28.61
C ALA A 26 -6.57 18.21 -27.32
N ALA A 27 -5.90 17.10 -27.03
CA ALA A 27 -6.13 16.33 -25.81
C ALA A 27 -5.71 17.12 -24.55
N VAL A 28 -4.59 17.85 -24.59
CA VAL A 28 -4.15 18.71 -23.49
C VAL A 28 -5.16 19.83 -23.23
N ARG A 29 -5.66 20.51 -24.29
CA ARG A 29 -6.70 21.54 -24.13
C ARG A 29 -7.98 20.97 -23.53
N ALA A 30 -8.47 19.85 -24.04
CA ALA A 30 -9.67 19.20 -23.49
C ALA A 30 -9.50 18.83 -22.02
N TRP A 31 -8.31 18.26 -21.66
CA TRP A 31 -8.00 17.93 -20.28
C TRP A 31 -7.96 19.19 -19.40
N CYS A 32 -7.33 20.28 -19.85
CA CYS A 32 -7.28 21.53 -19.09
C CYS A 32 -8.68 22.09 -18.84
N SER A 33 -9.56 22.05 -19.83
CA SER A 33 -10.96 22.50 -19.70
C SER A 33 -11.71 21.65 -18.68
N ALA A 34 -11.60 20.31 -18.76
CA ALA A 34 -12.23 19.41 -17.81
C ALA A 34 -11.67 19.62 -16.39
N ALA A 35 -10.34 19.69 -16.23
CA ALA A 35 -9.71 19.87 -14.93
C ALA A 35 -10.09 21.21 -14.26
N GLN A 36 -10.31 22.27 -15.05
CA GLN A 36 -10.85 23.55 -14.55
C GLN A 36 -12.33 23.42 -14.15
N ALA A 37 -13.16 22.78 -14.99
CA ALA A 37 -14.59 22.56 -14.71
C ALA A 37 -14.79 21.78 -13.40
N TYR A 38 -13.98 20.73 -13.17
CA TYR A 38 -13.97 19.98 -11.91
C TYR A 38 -13.22 20.69 -10.77
N ARG A 39 -12.76 21.93 -10.97
CA ARG A 39 -12.05 22.74 -9.98
C ARG A 39 -10.78 22.08 -9.40
N LEU A 40 -10.14 21.19 -10.17
CA LEU A 40 -8.87 20.56 -9.79
C LEU A 40 -7.70 21.54 -9.96
N ILE A 41 -7.75 22.33 -11.03
CA ILE A 41 -6.80 23.40 -11.34
C ILE A 41 -7.53 24.76 -11.43
N ILE A 42 -6.76 25.82 -11.29
CA ILE A 42 -7.27 27.20 -11.45
C ILE A 42 -6.43 27.95 -12.47
N ALA A 43 -7.06 28.90 -13.16
CA ALA A 43 -6.35 29.89 -14.00
C ALA A 43 -6.12 31.18 -13.20
N LYS A 44 -4.89 31.69 -13.20
CA LYS A 44 -4.54 32.97 -12.63
C LYS A 44 -3.49 33.64 -13.53
N ASN A 45 -3.74 34.87 -13.93
CA ASN A 45 -2.84 35.65 -14.82
C ASN A 45 -2.44 34.88 -16.10
N GLY A 46 -3.41 34.24 -16.78
CA GLY A 46 -3.19 33.47 -18.00
C GLY A 46 -2.47 32.12 -17.81
N LYS A 47 -2.14 31.74 -16.58
CA LYS A 47 -1.47 30.47 -16.26
C LYS A 47 -2.36 29.56 -15.45
N LEU A 48 -2.28 28.25 -15.75
CA LEU A 48 -2.92 27.18 -14.99
C LEU A 48 -2.01 26.76 -13.83
N GLN A 49 -2.60 26.48 -12.68
CA GLN A 49 -1.89 25.96 -11.53
C GLN A 49 -2.75 24.96 -10.76
N LEU A 50 -2.10 23.98 -10.14
CA LEU A 50 -2.75 23.05 -9.25
C LEU A 50 -3.09 23.76 -7.92
N LYS A 51 -4.33 23.59 -7.44
CA LYS A 51 -4.71 24.11 -6.11
C LYS A 51 -3.88 23.45 -5.01
N LYS A 52 -3.55 24.19 -3.95
CA LYS A 52 -2.77 23.68 -2.80
C LYS A 52 -3.39 22.40 -2.20
N GLN A 53 -4.72 22.39 -2.05
CA GLN A 53 -5.43 21.20 -1.57
C GLN A 53 -5.30 20.02 -2.54
N MET A 54 -5.46 20.25 -3.85
CA MET A 54 -5.31 19.19 -4.87
C MET A 54 -3.87 18.67 -4.94
N ARG A 55 -2.88 19.51 -4.67
CA ARG A 55 -1.49 19.07 -4.56
C ARG A 55 -1.31 18.06 -3.43
N ARG A 56 -1.90 18.31 -2.24
CA ARG A 56 -1.86 17.38 -1.11
C ARG A 56 -2.55 16.06 -1.44
N ILE A 57 -3.68 16.11 -2.15
CA ILE A 57 -4.49 14.93 -2.47
C ILE A 57 -3.88 14.10 -3.61
N LEU A 58 -3.33 14.74 -4.65
CA LEU A 58 -2.97 14.05 -5.89
C LEU A 58 -1.48 13.83 -6.09
N ILE A 59 -0.61 14.61 -5.42
CA ILE A 59 0.83 14.65 -5.72
C ILE A 59 1.69 14.35 -4.50
N ASP A 60 1.36 14.93 -3.35
CA ASP A 60 2.20 14.84 -2.15
C ASP A 60 1.98 13.51 -1.44
N LYS A 61 2.80 12.53 -1.75
CA LYS A 61 2.76 11.18 -1.17
C LYS A 61 3.02 11.13 0.35
N THR A 62 3.56 12.22 0.92
CA THR A 62 3.78 12.32 2.37
C THR A 62 2.59 12.93 3.11
N SER A 63 1.62 13.45 2.36
CA SER A 63 0.39 14.00 2.93
C SER A 63 -0.53 12.88 3.45
N PRO A 64 -1.12 13.02 4.63
CA PRO A 64 -2.14 12.09 5.11
C PRO A 64 -3.42 12.09 4.25
N ASP A 65 -3.62 13.10 3.41
CA ASP A 65 -4.76 13.20 2.49
C ASP A 65 -4.44 12.64 1.09
N TYR A 66 -3.28 12.01 0.87
CA TYR A 66 -2.87 11.56 -0.46
C TYR A 66 -3.73 10.40 -0.97
N LEU A 67 -4.38 10.61 -2.10
CA LEU A 67 -5.22 9.62 -2.80
C LEU A 67 -4.79 9.39 -4.26
N GLY A 68 -3.70 10.02 -4.72
CA GLY A 68 -3.27 9.96 -6.12
C GLY A 68 -2.97 8.54 -6.59
N GLY A 69 -2.42 7.70 -5.72
CA GLY A 69 -2.18 6.29 -5.98
C GLY A 69 -3.47 5.48 -6.14
N GLN A 70 -4.43 5.69 -5.25
CA GLN A 70 -5.74 5.05 -5.29
C GLN A 70 -6.52 5.41 -6.56
N PHE A 71 -6.50 6.67 -6.99
CA PHE A 71 -7.10 7.06 -8.27
C PHE A 71 -6.44 6.38 -9.47
N SER A 72 -5.12 6.27 -9.47
CA SER A 72 -4.39 5.54 -10.50
C SER A 72 -4.72 4.05 -10.51
N TYR A 73 -4.82 3.44 -9.33
CA TYR A 73 -5.23 2.05 -9.16
C TYR A 73 -6.64 1.82 -9.70
N LEU A 74 -7.62 2.60 -9.26
CA LEU A 74 -9.01 2.46 -9.70
C LEU A 74 -9.17 2.67 -11.21
N ALA A 75 -8.45 3.63 -11.81
CA ALA A 75 -8.47 3.86 -13.24
C ALA A 75 -7.95 2.66 -14.04
N LEU A 76 -6.94 1.95 -13.53
CA LEU A 76 -6.44 0.73 -14.15
C LEU A 76 -7.38 -0.45 -13.92
N ARG A 77 -7.94 -0.58 -12.73
CA ARG A 77 -8.88 -1.66 -12.38
C ARG A 77 -10.21 -1.55 -13.09
N SER A 78 -10.69 -0.33 -13.35
CA SER A 78 -11.98 -0.10 -14.05
C SER A 78 -12.05 -0.76 -15.43
N GLN A 79 -10.92 -1.00 -16.09
CA GLN A 79 -10.84 -1.73 -17.35
C GLN A 79 -11.33 -3.19 -17.23
N GLU A 80 -11.36 -3.72 -16.03
CA GLU A 80 -11.75 -5.12 -15.75
C GLU A 80 -13.16 -5.23 -15.15
N TYR A 81 -13.82 -4.12 -14.85
CA TYR A 81 -15.12 -4.10 -14.17
C TYR A 81 -16.26 -4.70 -15.03
N GLY A 82 -16.08 -4.87 -16.34
CA GLY A 82 -16.97 -5.70 -17.15
C GLY A 82 -17.10 -7.14 -16.65
N ALA A 83 -16.11 -7.64 -15.92
CA ALA A 83 -16.16 -8.99 -15.33
C ALA A 83 -17.04 -9.10 -14.07
N PHE A 84 -17.56 -7.99 -13.50
CA PHE A 84 -18.51 -8.06 -12.38
C PHE A 84 -19.78 -8.82 -12.72
N GLU A 85 -20.26 -8.74 -13.96
CA GLU A 85 -21.44 -9.51 -14.37
C GLU A 85 -21.24 -11.03 -14.14
N GLU A 86 -20.07 -11.55 -14.50
CA GLU A 86 -19.71 -12.95 -14.32
C GLU A 86 -19.52 -13.30 -12.84
N LEU A 87 -18.90 -12.42 -12.06
CA LEU A 87 -18.76 -12.57 -10.61
C LEU A 87 -20.13 -12.70 -9.93
N PHE A 88 -21.06 -11.81 -10.22
CA PHE A 88 -22.39 -11.81 -9.58
C PHE A 88 -23.25 -12.99 -10.02
N LYS A 89 -23.10 -13.48 -11.26
CA LYS A 89 -23.86 -14.62 -11.77
C LYS A 89 -23.32 -15.98 -11.30
N SER A 90 -22.03 -16.14 -11.19
CA SER A 90 -21.38 -17.45 -11.01
C SER A 90 -20.32 -17.50 -9.91
N GLY A 91 -20.01 -16.39 -9.25
CA GLY A 91 -18.92 -16.30 -8.28
C GLY A 91 -17.52 -16.40 -8.94
N LYS A 92 -17.43 -16.33 -10.27
CA LYS A 92 -16.15 -16.45 -10.97
C LYS A 92 -15.30 -15.21 -10.76
N THR A 93 -14.13 -15.41 -10.19
CA THR A 93 -13.15 -14.34 -9.91
C THR A 93 -12.15 -14.20 -11.04
N ARG A 94 -11.56 -13.01 -11.17
CA ARG A 94 -10.55 -12.72 -12.18
C ARG A 94 -9.25 -12.26 -11.53
N LYS A 95 -8.20 -13.07 -11.62
CA LYS A 95 -6.87 -12.69 -11.20
C LYS A 95 -6.17 -11.92 -12.29
N THR A 96 -5.84 -10.67 -12.03
CA THR A 96 -5.16 -9.82 -13.01
C THR A 96 -3.67 -9.74 -12.75
N MET A 97 -2.91 -9.90 -13.82
CA MET A 97 -1.44 -9.81 -13.81
C MET A 97 -0.91 -8.39 -14.07
N SER A 98 -1.77 -7.47 -14.54
CA SER A 98 -1.34 -6.15 -15.02
C SER A 98 -1.15 -5.09 -13.93
N THR A 99 -1.35 -5.42 -12.67
CA THR A 99 -1.58 -4.47 -11.58
C THR A 99 -0.40 -4.23 -10.64
N LEU A 100 0.77 -4.86 -10.80
CA LEU A 100 1.89 -4.68 -9.84
C LEU A 100 2.26 -3.19 -9.66
N ASN A 101 2.36 -2.44 -10.75
CA ASN A 101 2.67 -1.00 -10.67
C ASN A 101 1.50 -0.19 -10.09
N ALA A 102 0.26 -0.61 -10.32
CA ALA A 102 -0.92 0.06 -9.80
C ALA A 102 -1.05 -0.18 -8.28
N VAL A 103 -0.85 -1.41 -7.84
CA VAL A 103 -0.83 -1.77 -6.41
C VAL A 103 0.26 -0.99 -5.69
N GLU A 104 1.50 -0.96 -6.23
CA GLU A 104 2.59 -0.18 -5.64
C GLU A 104 2.25 1.31 -5.51
N GLN A 105 1.60 1.90 -6.52
CA GLN A 105 1.16 3.29 -6.44
C GLN A 105 0.07 3.50 -5.40
N ALA A 106 -0.88 2.57 -5.27
CA ALA A 106 -1.95 2.64 -4.28
C ALA A 106 -1.41 2.55 -2.85
N THR A 107 -0.45 1.65 -2.60
CA THR A 107 0.13 1.40 -1.27
C THR A 107 1.31 2.31 -0.92
N ASP A 108 1.74 3.19 -1.82
CA ASP A 108 2.88 4.08 -1.57
C ASP A 108 2.61 5.05 -0.39
N TRP A 109 1.36 5.48 -0.22
CA TRP A 109 0.92 6.27 0.92
C TRP A 109 1.08 5.50 2.25
N ASP A 110 0.69 4.24 2.29
CA ASP A 110 0.75 3.39 3.48
C ASP A 110 2.19 3.25 3.98
N HIS A 111 3.14 3.20 3.05
CA HIS A 111 4.56 3.15 3.37
C HIS A 111 5.02 4.40 4.14
N TYR A 112 4.58 5.59 3.73
CA TYR A 112 4.93 6.84 4.42
C TYR A 112 4.20 6.95 5.76
N ALA A 113 2.92 6.56 5.81
CA ALA A 113 2.12 6.54 7.03
C ALA A 113 2.72 5.58 8.06
N PHE A 114 3.11 4.37 7.66
CA PHE A 114 3.81 3.41 8.52
C PHE A 114 5.11 3.98 9.07
N LEU A 115 5.97 4.59 8.23
CA LEU A 115 7.22 5.16 8.70
C LEU A 115 7.01 6.34 9.66
N ALA A 116 5.95 7.12 9.46
CA ALA A 116 5.58 8.20 10.38
C ALA A 116 5.12 7.64 11.73
N ALA A 117 4.19 6.68 11.73
CA ALA A 117 3.71 6.00 12.93
C ALA A 117 4.83 5.29 13.69
N THR A 118 5.74 4.62 12.96
CA THR A 118 6.90 3.95 13.57
C THR A 118 7.75 4.90 14.40
N ARG A 119 7.91 6.17 14.02
CA ARG A 119 8.65 7.17 14.81
C ARG A 119 7.99 7.46 16.15
N GLY A 120 6.66 7.44 16.22
CA GLY A 120 5.88 7.58 17.46
C GLY A 120 5.85 6.30 18.30
N HIS A 121 6.01 5.13 17.68
CA HIS A 121 5.94 3.83 18.36
C HIS A 121 7.29 3.44 18.96
N LYS A 122 7.52 3.80 20.24
CA LYS A 122 8.82 3.67 20.95
C LYS A 122 9.51 2.33 20.73
N LYS A 123 8.81 1.19 20.88
CA LYS A 123 9.40 -0.16 20.73
C LYS A 123 9.88 -0.39 19.29
N LEU A 124 9.03 -0.17 18.27
CA LEU A 124 9.40 -0.38 16.87
C LEU A 124 10.54 0.54 16.44
N HIS A 125 10.45 1.82 16.80
CA HIS A 125 11.50 2.80 16.49
C HIS A 125 12.85 2.39 17.07
N GLN A 126 12.88 1.96 18.33
CA GLN A 126 14.13 1.49 18.98
C GLN A 126 14.69 0.23 18.32
N MET A 127 13.85 -0.76 17.98
CA MET A 127 14.29 -1.98 17.32
C MET A 127 14.93 -1.68 15.95
N LEU A 128 14.24 -0.89 15.12
CA LEU A 128 14.72 -0.52 13.78
C LEU A 128 15.97 0.36 13.84
N SER A 129 16.02 1.35 14.76
CA SER A 129 17.16 2.27 14.88
C SER A 129 18.43 1.61 15.40
N LYS A 130 18.31 0.67 16.34
CA LYS A 130 19.45 -0.13 16.82
C LYS A 130 19.96 -1.13 15.80
N GLY A 131 19.11 -1.47 14.82
CA GLY A 131 19.36 -2.51 13.84
C GLY A 131 18.76 -3.85 14.28
N CYS A 132 17.78 -4.32 13.52
CA CYS A 132 17.11 -5.61 13.73
C CYS A 132 17.06 -6.40 12.42
N ARG A 133 16.72 -7.68 12.48
CA ARG A 133 16.33 -8.45 11.31
C ARG A 133 14.81 -8.31 11.12
N LEU A 134 14.40 -7.84 9.98
CA LEU A 134 13.00 -7.71 9.59
C LEU A 134 12.70 -8.61 8.39
N LEU A 135 11.62 -9.39 8.51
CA LEU A 135 11.04 -10.16 7.40
C LEU A 135 9.78 -9.45 6.91
N ASP A 136 9.74 -9.12 5.64
CA ASP A 136 8.56 -8.61 4.93
C ASP A 136 7.92 -9.76 4.15
N VAL A 137 6.71 -10.12 4.53
CA VAL A 137 5.95 -11.26 3.99
C VAL A 137 4.91 -10.75 2.99
N GLY A 138 5.11 -11.03 1.72
CA GLY A 138 4.38 -10.41 0.62
C GLY A 138 4.98 -9.08 0.22
N CYS A 139 6.32 -9.03 0.11
CA CYS A 139 7.07 -7.78 -0.10
C CYS A 139 6.82 -7.11 -1.46
N GLY A 140 6.06 -7.74 -2.36
CA GLY A 140 5.75 -7.21 -3.68
C GLY A 140 7.00 -6.77 -4.45
N THR A 141 6.97 -5.55 -4.96
CA THR A 141 8.10 -4.94 -5.69
C THR A 141 9.21 -4.37 -4.79
N GLY A 142 9.09 -4.52 -3.45
CA GLY A 142 10.12 -4.14 -2.49
C GLY A 142 10.15 -2.65 -2.13
N GLY A 143 9.14 -1.88 -2.52
CA GLY A 143 9.06 -0.44 -2.25
C GLY A 143 9.12 -0.10 -0.76
N MET A 144 8.42 -0.85 0.09
CA MET A 144 8.47 -0.71 1.55
C MET A 144 9.88 -0.99 2.09
N LEU A 145 10.49 -2.10 1.69
CA LEU A 145 11.84 -2.47 2.15
C LEU A 145 12.88 -1.40 1.78
N ALA A 146 12.80 -0.84 0.57
CA ALA A 146 13.68 0.23 0.15
C ALA A 146 13.53 1.50 1.03
N LYS A 147 12.30 1.84 1.41
CA LYS A 147 12.02 2.98 2.30
C LYS A 147 12.45 2.72 3.74
N ILE A 148 12.21 1.50 4.26
CA ILE A 148 12.71 1.09 5.59
C ILE A 148 14.23 1.15 5.62
N HIS A 149 14.93 0.64 4.60
CA HIS A 149 16.38 0.69 4.54
C HIS A 149 16.90 2.14 4.55
N LYS A 150 16.25 3.03 3.80
CA LYS A 150 16.61 4.46 3.80
C LYS A 150 16.45 5.12 5.18
N ALA A 151 15.37 4.78 5.89
CA ALA A 151 15.07 5.35 7.21
C ALA A 151 15.89 4.69 8.35
N TYR A 152 16.19 3.41 8.23
CA TYR A 152 16.82 2.57 9.26
C TYR A 152 17.93 1.68 8.66
N PRO A 153 19.06 2.28 8.21
CA PRO A 153 20.09 1.58 7.43
C PRO A 153 20.85 0.48 8.20
N LYS A 154 20.74 0.45 9.54
CA LYS A 154 21.37 -0.59 10.38
C LYS A 154 20.57 -1.90 10.38
N SER A 155 19.29 -1.87 9.97
CA SER A 155 18.44 -3.06 9.97
C SER A 155 18.73 -3.96 8.77
N ARG A 156 18.70 -5.28 9.00
CA ARG A 156 18.86 -6.31 7.96
C ARG A 156 17.50 -6.75 7.47
N LEU A 157 17.24 -6.52 6.21
CA LEU A 157 15.91 -6.67 5.62
C LEU A 157 15.87 -7.91 4.73
N VAL A 158 14.82 -8.70 4.91
CA VAL A 158 14.51 -9.88 4.09
C VAL A 158 13.09 -9.72 3.57
N GLY A 159 12.88 -9.91 2.27
CA GLY A 159 11.56 -9.92 1.64
C GLY A 159 11.27 -11.24 0.97
N ILE A 160 10.04 -11.73 1.13
CA ILE A 160 9.52 -12.87 0.37
C ILE A 160 8.23 -12.51 -0.34
N ASP A 161 8.07 -13.00 -1.57
CA ASP A 161 6.84 -12.86 -2.34
C ASP A 161 6.63 -14.09 -3.24
N PRO A 162 5.40 -14.60 -3.40
CA PRO A 162 5.13 -15.74 -4.28
C PRO A 162 5.31 -15.43 -5.77
N SER A 163 5.24 -14.14 -6.17
CA SER A 163 5.40 -13.69 -7.54
C SER A 163 6.88 -13.54 -7.92
N ALA A 164 7.38 -14.42 -8.79
CA ALA A 164 8.73 -14.30 -9.32
C ALA A 164 8.96 -12.95 -10.04
N LYS A 165 7.93 -12.41 -10.71
CA LYS A 165 7.96 -11.12 -11.40
C LYS A 165 8.12 -9.97 -10.40
N ALA A 166 7.36 -9.99 -9.31
CA ALA A 166 7.47 -8.98 -8.24
C ALA A 166 8.88 -9.01 -7.61
N VAL A 167 9.39 -10.19 -7.28
CA VAL A 167 10.75 -10.37 -6.72
C VAL A 167 11.84 -9.87 -7.70
N ALA A 168 11.68 -10.08 -8.99
CA ALA A 168 12.63 -9.57 -9.99
C ALA A 168 12.66 -8.03 -10.00
N ILE A 169 11.49 -7.38 -9.97
CA ILE A 169 11.38 -5.92 -9.86
C ILE A 169 11.96 -5.44 -8.51
N ALA A 170 11.64 -6.14 -7.42
CA ALA A 170 12.17 -5.81 -6.10
C ALA A 170 13.71 -5.80 -6.05
N ARG A 171 14.35 -6.77 -6.72
CA ARG A 171 15.82 -6.82 -6.85
C ARG A 171 16.38 -5.63 -7.64
N GLN A 172 15.69 -5.17 -8.67
CA GLN A 172 16.07 -3.96 -9.42
C GLN A 172 15.96 -2.71 -8.53
N ILE A 173 14.88 -2.57 -7.76
CA ILE A 173 14.67 -1.45 -6.84
C ILE A 173 15.69 -1.50 -5.67
N ALA A 174 15.99 -2.67 -5.17
CA ALA A 174 17.01 -2.85 -4.14
C ALA A 174 18.41 -2.43 -4.65
N GLY A 175 18.75 -2.77 -5.89
CA GLY A 175 20.06 -2.47 -6.47
C GLY A 175 21.19 -3.06 -5.61
N SER A 176 22.13 -2.20 -5.17
CA SER A 176 23.25 -2.58 -4.29
C SER A 176 22.90 -2.56 -2.79
N LYS A 177 21.67 -2.26 -2.40
CA LYS A 177 21.27 -2.23 -0.98
C LYS A 177 21.29 -3.63 -0.37
N PRO A 178 21.67 -3.79 0.91
CA PRO A 178 21.76 -5.09 1.58
C PRO A 178 20.37 -5.63 1.96
N ILE A 179 19.51 -5.82 0.97
CA ILE A 179 18.16 -6.37 1.10
C ILE A 179 18.15 -7.76 0.47
N THR A 180 17.82 -8.79 1.24
CA THR A 180 17.70 -10.17 0.75
C THR A 180 16.29 -10.41 0.22
N LEU A 181 16.16 -10.80 -1.04
CA LEU A 181 14.86 -10.99 -1.71
C LEU A 181 14.74 -12.41 -2.27
N LYS A 182 13.70 -13.13 -1.86
CA LYS A 182 13.47 -14.53 -2.24
C LYS A 182 12.05 -14.75 -2.74
N LYS A 183 11.87 -15.62 -3.74
CA LYS A 183 10.56 -16.15 -4.07
C LYS A 183 10.14 -17.12 -2.96
N GLY A 184 8.94 -16.94 -2.41
CA GLY A 184 8.38 -17.79 -1.37
C GLY A 184 7.03 -17.29 -0.89
N SER A 185 6.23 -18.15 -0.29
CA SER A 185 4.93 -17.79 0.29
C SER A 185 4.95 -17.89 1.80
N SER A 186 4.06 -17.15 2.44
CA SER A 186 3.83 -17.18 3.88
C SER A 186 3.49 -18.57 4.39
N GLU A 187 2.73 -19.35 3.60
CA GLU A 187 2.27 -20.69 3.96
C GLU A 187 3.37 -21.76 3.87
N SER A 188 4.44 -21.50 3.07
CA SER A 188 5.51 -22.47 2.82
C SER A 188 6.87 -22.09 3.40
N MET A 189 7.02 -20.87 3.93
CA MET A 189 8.29 -20.41 4.50
C MET A 189 8.73 -21.23 5.71
N LYS A 190 10.06 -21.44 5.86
CA LYS A 190 10.64 -22.31 6.89
C LYS A 190 11.55 -21.56 7.87
N PHE A 191 11.41 -20.24 7.99
CA PHE A 191 12.19 -19.47 8.97
C PHE A 191 11.80 -19.85 10.40
N ALA A 192 12.78 -19.87 11.30
CA ALA A 192 12.58 -20.22 12.70
C ALA A 192 13.48 -19.37 13.59
N ASN A 193 12.87 -18.59 14.49
CA ASN A 193 13.57 -17.81 15.52
C ASN A 193 14.68 -16.90 14.97
N GLU A 194 14.40 -16.23 13.83
CA GLU A 194 15.41 -15.44 13.12
C GLU A 194 15.17 -13.92 13.16
N PHE A 195 13.93 -13.48 13.31
CA PHE A 195 13.54 -12.08 13.10
C PHE A 195 13.02 -11.44 14.37
N GLU A 196 13.42 -10.21 14.62
CA GLU A 196 12.82 -9.36 15.65
C GLU A 196 11.48 -8.80 15.21
N ILE A 197 11.32 -8.56 13.90
CA ILE A 197 10.07 -8.06 13.30
C ILE A 197 9.69 -8.95 12.12
N VAL A 198 8.42 -9.38 12.09
CA VAL A 198 7.77 -9.90 10.88
C VAL A 198 6.69 -8.90 10.47
N PHE A 199 6.81 -8.39 9.26
CA PHE A 199 5.95 -7.36 8.69
C PHE A 199 5.08 -7.96 7.58
N LEU A 200 3.79 -7.59 7.58
CA LEU A 200 2.82 -7.85 6.52
C LEU A 200 2.18 -6.51 6.17
N GLY A 201 2.50 -5.97 5.00
CA GLY A 201 1.91 -4.71 4.52
C GLY A 201 1.02 -4.98 3.32
N GLU A 202 -0.30 -4.69 3.44
CA GLU A 202 -1.29 -4.87 2.37
C GLU A 202 -1.16 -6.26 1.69
N SER A 203 -0.97 -7.30 2.50
CA SER A 203 -0.71 -8.65 1.99
C SER A 203 -1.54 -9.74 2.65
N LEU A 204 -2.00 -9.53 3.88
CA LEU A 204 -2.71 -10.56 4.66
C LEU A 204 -4.08 -10.90 4.05
N TYR A 205 -4.79 -9.92 3.51
CA TYR A 205 -6.07 -10.15 2.82
C TYR A 205 -5.94 -11.11 1.62
N ALA A 206 -4.77 -11.09 0.95
CA ALA A 206 -4.50 -11.93 -0.23
C ALA A 206 -4.07 -13.36 0.11
N ILE A 207 -3.69 -13.63 1.35
CA ILE A 207 -3.25 -14.96 1.81
C ILE A 207 -4.47 -15.88 1.95
N LYS A 208 -4.40 -17.08 1.37
CA LYS A 208 -5.51 -18.05 1.43
C LYS A 208 -5.61 -18.70 2.81
N ASP A 209 -4.54 -19.30 3.28
CA ASP A 209 -4.46 -19.96 4.60
C ASP A 209 -3.79 -19.02 5.60
N LYS A 210 -4.57 -18.09 6.13
CA LYS A 210 -4.10 -17.06 7.07
C LYS A 210 -3.61 -17.65 8.38
N GLU A 211 -4.24 -18.70 8.86
CA GLU A 211 -3.84 -19.40 10.11
C GLU A 211 -2.44 -20.00 9.96
N ARG A 212 -2.19 -20.70 8.86
CA ARG A 212 -0.87 -21.26 8.56
C ARG A 212 0.18 -20.18 8.36
N ALA A 213 -0.16 -19.10 7.66
CA ALA A 213 0.73 -17.97 7.46
C ALA A 213 1.15 -17.32 8.78
N VAL A 214 0.17 -17.02 9.66
CA VAL A 214 0.42 -16.42 10.98
C VAL A 214 1.20 -17.39 11.88
N SER A 215 0.93 -18.69 11.83
CA SER A 215 1.72 -19.72 12.51
C SER A 215 3.19 -19.69 12.06
N ASN A 216 3.43 -19.57 10.75
CA ASN A 216 4.78 -19.48 10.20
C ASN A 216 5.47 -18.14 10.57
N CYS A 217 4.72 -17.02 10.60
CA CYS A 217 5.22 -15.73 11.11
C CYS A 217 5.65 -15.83 12.58
N TRP A 218 4.81 -16.47 13.41
CA TRP A 218 5.15 -16.73 14.83
C TRP A 218 6.42 -17.55 14.96
N ARG A 219 6.57 -18.61 14.17
CA ARG A 219 7.78 -19.45 14.17
C ARG A 219 9.02 -18.68 13.72
N ALA A 220 8.89 -17.80 12.71
CA ALA A 220 9.99 -17.00 12.19
C ALA A 220 10.50 -15.95 13.20
N LEU A 221 9.60 -15.46 14.08
CA LEU A 221 9.95 -14.49 15.11
C LEU A 221 10.80 -15.09 16.21
N LYS A 222 11.79 -14.31 16.67
CA LYS A 222 12.50 -14.54 17.93
C LYS A 222 11.55 -14.40 19.13
N ASN A 223 11.98 -14.90 20.29
CA ASN A 223 11.28 -14.63 21.54
C ASN A 223 11.15 -13.11 21.73
N ASP A 224 9.98 -12.65 22.21
CA ASP A 224 9.63 -11.24 22.36
C ASP A 224 9.63 -10.42 21.05
N GLY A 225 9.78 -11.09 19.90
CA GLY A 225 9.65 -10.49 18.58
C GLY A 225 8.23 -9.98 18.30
N THR A 226 8.10 -9.09 17.36
CA THR A 226 6.83 -8.38 17.09
C THR A 226 6.34 -8.68 15.67
N ILE A 227 5.09 -9.13 15.56
CA ILE A 227 4.37 -9.09 14.29
C ILE A 227 3.83 -7.68 14.08
N VAL A 228 3.99 -7.17 12.87
CA VAL A 228 3.53 -5.85 12.43
C VAL A 228 2.69 -6.05 11.18
N ILE A 229 1.45 -5.59 11.22
CA ILE A 229 0.52 -5.66 10.09
C ILE A 229 0.11 -4.24 9.75
N VAL A 230 0.21 -3.86 8.49
CA VAL A 230 -0.38 -2.63 7.93
C VAL A 230 -1.39 -3.04 6.90
N GLU A 231 -2.66 -2.82 7.18
CA GLU A 231 -3.76 -3.35 6.36
C GLU A 231 -4.97 -2.44 6.41
N GLY A 232 -5.69 -2.32 5.31
CA GLY A 232 -7.04 -1.80 5.29
C GLY A 232 -7.98 -2.75 6.03
N LEU A 233 -8.78 -2.26 6.98
CA LEU A 233 -9.71 -3.07 7.75
C LEU A 233 -11.15 -2.61 7.55
N LEU A 234 -12.07 -3.58 7.37
CA LEU A 234 -13.49 -3.27 7.28
C LEU A 234 -14.00 -2.68 8.60
N PRO A 235 -14.82 -1.63 8.53
CA PRO A 235 -15.50 -1.11 9.70
C PRO A 235 -16.49 -2.14 10.27
N GLU A 236 -16.60 -2.20 11.59
CA GLU A 236 -17.54 -3.11 12.27
C GLU A 236 -18.98 -2.57 12.30
N SER A 237 -19.15 -1.28 12.05
CA SER A 237 -20.45 -0.58 12.07
C SER A 237 -20.36 0.69 11.22
N LYS A 238 -21.52 1.36 10.99
CA LYS A 238 -21.62 2.60 10.25
C LYS A 238 -21.21 2.49 8.78
N PHE A 239 -21.78 1.52 8.09
CA PHE A 239 -21.54 1.32 6.65
C PHE A 239 -21.95 2.53 5.79
N ASP A 240 -22.78 3.40 6.31
CA ASP A 240 -23.24 4.65 5.67
C ASP A 240 -22.31 5.84 5.93
N ASP A 241 -21.31 5.72 6.79
CA ASP A 241 -20.34 6.77 7.05
C ASP A 241 -19.52 7.09 5.79
N ALA A 242 -19.42 8.37 5.49
CA ALA A 242 -18.64 8.86 4.36
C ALA A 242 -17.16 8.47 4.43
N ALA A 243 -16.60 8.36 5.64
CA ALA A 243 -15.21 7.95 5.87
C ALA A 243 -14.96 6.51 5.39
N ASN A 244 -15.94 5.63 5.49
CA ASN A 244 -15.81 4.21 5.15
C ASN A 244 -16.05 3.91 3.67
N ARG A 245 -16.49 4.90 2.87
CA ARG A 245 -16.86 4.66 1.46
C ARG A 245 -15.73 4.15 0.59
N LEU A 246 -14.50 4.58 0.87
CA LEU A 246 -13.35 4.15 0.07
C LEU A 246 -13.05 2.67 0.29
N ILE A 247 -12.89 2.24 1.54
CA ILE A 247 -12.58 0.84 1.86
C ILE A 247 -13.71 -0.10 1.43
N MET A 248 -14.97 0.31 1.60
CA MET A 248 -16.13 -0.46 1.18
C MET A 248 -16.21 -0.60 -0.35
N GLY A 249 -15.88 0.47 -1.10
CA GLY A 249 -15.79 0.43 -2.56
C GLY A 249 -14.64 -0.46 -3.03
N MET A 250 -13.49 -0.42 -2.38
CA MET A 250 -12.36 -1.29 -2.68
C MET A 250 -12.66 -2.75 -2.38
N GLN A 251 -13.52 -3.05 -1.38
CA GLN A 251 -13.95 -4.41 -1.08
C GLN A 251 -14.62 -5.09 -2.29
N LEU A 252 -15.40 -4.35 -3.08
CA LEU A 252 -16.01 -4.88 -4.29
C LEU A 252 -14.97 -5.24 -5.36
N ASP A 253 -13.96 -4.37 -5.57
CA ASP A 253 -12.84 -4.68 -6.48
C ASP A 253 -12.03 -5.89 -5.99
N PHE A 254 -11.81 -6.03 -4.69
CA PHE A 254 -11.11 -7.16 -4.11
C PHE A 254 -11.91 -8.46 -4.25
N ALA A 255 -13.23 -8.41 -4.10
CA ALA A 255 -14.10 -9.57 -4.34
C ALA A 255 -13.97 -10.08 -5.78
N LEU A 256 -13.86 -9.20 -6.77
CA LEU A 256 -13.59 -9.58 -8.17
C LEU A 256 -12.26 -10.34 -8.32
N GLN A 257 -11.28 -10.06 -7.47
CA GLN A 257 -9.98 -10.73 -7.44
C GLN A 257 -9.99 -12.01 -6.57
N GLY A 258 -11.10 -12.33 -5.91
CA GLY A 258 -11.21 -13.43 -4.96
C GLY A 258 -10.55 -13.15 -3.61
N GLN A 259 -10.53 -11.89 -3.21
CA GLN A 259 -9.92 -11.41 -1.97
C GLN A 259 -10.95 -10.65 -1.13
N MET A 260 -10.72 -10.60 0.18
CA MET A 260 -11.60 -9.89 1.11
C MET A 260 -10.77 -9.19 2.18
N PHE A 261 -11.10 -7.95 2.48
CA PHE A 261 -10.59 -7.30 3.67
C PHE A 261 -11.07 -8.00 4.94
N MET A 262 -10.31 -7.87 6.00
CA MET A 262 -10.62 -8.38 7.33
C MET A 262 -11.14 -7.25 8.22
N SER A 263 -11.91 -7.60 9.25
CA SER A 263 -12.25 -6.68 10.34
C SER A 263 -11.19 -6.72 11.45
N LYS A 264 -11.21 -5.75 12.39
CA LYS A 264 -10.38 -5.80 13.61
C LYS A 264 -10.63 -7.09 14.39
N LYS A 265 -11.87 -7.54 14.45
CA LYS A 265 -12.26 -8.79 15.14
C LYS A 265 -11.59 -10.01 14.51
N ASP A 266 -11.54 -10.08 13.18
CA ASP A 266 -10.88 -11.19 12.49
C ASP A 266 -9.37 -11.20 12.78
N ILE A 267 -8.71 -10.04 12.78
CA ILE A 267 -7.29 -9.94 13.15
C ILE A 267 -7.06 -10.39 14.59
N ILE A 268 -7.91 -9.94 15.53
CA ILE A 268 -7.80 -10.37 16.94
C ILE A 268 -7.95 -11.89 17.06
N LEU A 269 -8.93 -12.49 16.39
CA LEU A 269 -9.14 -13.93 16.41
C LEU A 269 -7.95 -14.69 15.83
N LEU A 270 -7.39 -14.19 14.74
CA LEU A 270 -6.25 -14.79 14.06
C LEU A 270 -4.97 -14.77 14.91
N LEU A 271 -4.76 -13.69 15.71
CA LEU A 271 -3.54 -13.52 16.50
C LEU A 271 -3.63 -14.11 17.93
N LYS A 272 -4.82 -14.25 18.51
CA LYS A 272 -5.05 -14.49 19.94
C LYS A 272 -4.31 -15.69 20.54
N SER A 273 -4.14 -16.78 19.77
CA SER A 273 -3.52 -18.02 20.26
C SER A 273 -2.00 -17.92 20.38
N ARG A 274 -1.35 -17.11 19.58
CA ARG A 274 0.12 -17.07 19.41
C ARG A 274 0.77 -15.76 19.84
N PHE A 275 -0.03 -14.69 19.91
CA PHE A 275 0.47 -13.34 20.17
C PHE A 275 -0.19 -12.72 21.39
N SER A 276 0.44 -11.68 21.95
CA SER A 276 -0.16 -10.81 22.96
C SER A 276 -1.44 -10.14 22.43
N LYS A 277 -2.12 -9.37 23.27
CA LYS A 277 -3.22 -8.52 22.81
C LYS A 277 -2.73 -7.62 21.68
N ALA A 278 -3.43 -7.65 20.56
CA ALA A 278 -3.15 -6.80 19.41
C ALA A 278 -3.44 -5.33 19.75
N HIS A 279 -2.53 -4.44 19.39
CA HIS A 279 -2.69 -2.99 19.48
C HIS A 279 -2.96 -2.46 18.06
N PHE A 280 -3.96 -1.59 17.94
CA PHE A 280 -4.39 -0.99 16.68
C PHE A 280 -4.18 0.52 16.74
N GLU A 281 -3.47 1.06 15.76
CA GLU A 281 -3.27 2.49 15.55
C GLU A 281 -3.76 2.82 14.13
N GLU A 282 -4.73 3.71 14.01
CA GLU A 282 -5.24 4.12 12.71
C GLU A 282 -4.24 5.06 12.01
N LEU A 283 -3.87 4.74 10.79
CA LEU A 283 -2.99 5.55 9.94
C LEU A 283 -3.76 6.54 9.07
N GLY A 284 -5.07 6.35 8.94
CA GLY A 284 -6.01 7.11 8.13
C GLY A 284 -6.73 6.23 7.10
N GLY A 285 -7.97 6.60 6.74
CA GLY A 285 -8.74 5.93 5.70
C GLY A 285 -9.00 4.44 5.93
N ASP A 286 -9.25 4.05 7.19
CA ASP A 286 -9.42 2.65 7.61
C ASP A 286 -8.18 1.75 7.42
N VAL A 287 -7.01 2.31 7.16
CA VAL A 287 -5.73 1.60 7.22
C VAL A 287 -5.18 1.64 8.64
N TYR A 288 -4.80 0.49 9.17
CA TYR A 288 -4.34 0.33 10.53
C TYR A 288 -2.93 -0.25 10.62
N LEU A 289 -2.13 0.29 11.52
CA LEU A 289 -0.93 -0.36 12.04
C LEU A 289 -1.35 -1.26 13.21
N VAL A 290 -1.17 -2.56 13.03
CA VAL A 290 -1.45 -3.55 14.08
C VAL A 290 -0.14 -4.15 14.56
N THR A 291 0.06 -4.15 15.87
CA THR A 291 1.25 -4.75 16.49
C THR A 291 0.87 -5.74 17.58
N ALA A 292 1.58 -6.87 17.62
CA ALA A 292 1.46 -7.83 18.70
C ALA A 292 2.80 -8.54 18.94
N THR A 293 3.10 -8.88 20.19
CA THR A 293 4.35 -9.56 20.57
C THR A 293 4.13 -11.07 20.59
N LYS A 294 5.11 -11.83 20.13
CA LYS A 294 5.12 -13.30 20.19
C LYS A 294 4.95 -13.77 21.64
N LYS A 295 3.98 -14.65 21.90
CA LYS A 295 3.88 -15.38 23.16
C LYS A 295 4.93 -16.49 23.21
N ARG A 296 5.45 -16.76 24.38
CA ARG A 296 6.35 -17.87 24.67
C ARG A 296 5.68 -19.21 24.51
#